data_a80b5204f818a1b47d78161cce7348b6
#
_entry.id   a80b5204f818a1b47d78161cce7348b6
#
_cell.length_a   1.000
_cell.length_b   1.000
_cell.length_c   1.000
_cell.angle_alpha   90.00
_cell.angle_beta   90.00
_cell.angle_gamma   90.00
#
_symmetry.space_group_name_H-M   'P 1'
#
loop_
_entity.id
_entity.type
_entity.pdbx_description
1 polymer ?
#
loop_
_entity_poly.entity_id
_entity_poly.type
_entity_poly.pdbx_seq_one_letter_code
_entity_poly.pdbx_strand_id
1 'polypeptide(L)'
;YEQVKCYTPAAEQALWFMYQPLLMNKSTFDGLNDAQKKALREGAKKAETFYLAEAKKEDAESVRVFKEAGVQIKEMTKDEFQAWQDLAKQTAYKEFVAGYPEGQRFLDLALAVE
;
A
#
# COMPACT_ATOMS: atom_id res chain seq x y z
N TYR A 1 3.04 12.25 -16.22
CA TYR A 1 2.90 11.48 -17.48
C TYR A 1 3.87 11.89 -18.58
N GLU A 2 4.46 13.05 -18.52
CA GLU A 2 5.39 13.53 -19.56
C GLU A 2 6.64 12.63 -19.71
N GLN A 3 7.06 12.00 -18.63
CA GLN A 3 8.25 11.13 -18.60
C GLN A 3 7.90 9.63 -18.67
N VAL A 4 6.62 9.27 -18.62
CA VAL A 4 6.15 7.90 -18.54
C VAL A 4 5.54 7.46 -19.87
N LYS A 5 5.96 6.31 -20.40
CA LYS A 5 5.45 5.74 -21.66
C LYS A 5 4.53 4.55 -21.44
N CYS A 6 4.63 3.88 -20.31
CA CYS A 6 3.79 2.77 -19.91
C CYS A 6 3.42 2.90 -18.44
N TYR A 7 2.21 2.57 -18.09
CA TYR A 7 1.67 2.62 -16.73
C TYR A 7 0.94 1.31 -16.41
N THR A 8 1.32 0.68 -15.30
CA THR A 8 0.61 -0.47 -14.75
C THR A 8 -0.25 0.04 -13.59
N PRO A 9 -1.58 0.05 -13.73
CA PRO A 9 -2.46 0.63 -12.74
C PRO A 9 -2.49 -0.19 -11.44
N ALA A 10 -2.83 0.47 -10.36
CA ALA A 10 -3.24 -0.17 -9.13
C ALA A 10 -4.59 -0.88 -9.36
N ALA A 11 -4.58 -2.19 -9.25
CA ALA A 11 -5.74 -3.05 -9.42
C ALA A 11 -5.58 -4.26 -8.48
N GLU A 12 -6.31 -5.34 -8.71
CA GLU A 12 -6.18 -6.57 -7.92
C GLU A 12 -4.76 -7.16 -7.94
N GLN A 13 -3.98 -6.91 -8.98
CA GLN A 13 -2.60 -7.35 -9.15
C GLN A 13 -1.59 -6.21 -9.00
N ALA A 14 -1.75 -5.34 -7.99
CA ALA A 14 -0.81 -4.27 -7.72
C ALA A 14 0.50 -4.80 -7.12
N LEU A 15 1.65 -4.37 -7.69
CA LEU A 15 2.97 -4.76 -7.18
C LEU A 15 3.42 -3.93 -5.97
N TRP A 16 2.78 -2.81 -5.74
CA TRP A 16 3.19 -1.89 -4.70
C TRP A 16 1.99 -1.21 -4.05
N PHE A 17 2.00 -1.20 -2.72
CA PHE A 17 1.05 -0.49 -1.90
C PHE A 17 1.75 0.61 -1.12
N MET A 18 1.28 1.84 -1.26
CA MET A 18 1.74 2.92 -0.40
C MET A 18 1.05 2.83 0.96
N TYR A 19 1.78 2.35 1.96
CA TYR A 19 1.34 2.38 3.34
C TYR A 19 1.63 3.76 3.95
N GLN A 20 0.61 4.52 4.31
CA GLN A 20 0.72 5.84 4.93
C GLN A 20 0.13 5.82 6.35
N PRO A 21 0.90 5.40 7.36
CA PRO A 21 0.41 5.33 8.73
C PRO A 21 0.34 6.71 9.36
N LEU A 22 -0.70 6.95 10.17
CA LEU A 22 -0.73 8.05 11.13
C LEU A 22 0.09 7.65 12.35
N LEU A 23 1.19 8.35 12.58
CA LEU A 23 2.12 8.06 13.66
C LEU A 23 2.07 9.14 14.74
N MET A 24 2.17 8.71 15.99
CA MET A 24 2.33 9.58 17.13
C MET A 24 3.35 8.98 18.08
N ASN A 25 4.16 9.84 18.72
CA ASN A 25 5.09 9.40 19.75
C ASN A 25 4.32 8.77 20.91
N LYS A 26 4.80 7.61 21.38
CA LYS A 26 4.12 6.83 22.41
C LYS A 26 3.97 7.62 23.73
N SER A 27 4.99 8.31 24.18
CA SER A 27 4.93 9.09 25.42
C SER A 27 3.94 10.26 25.32
N THR A 28 3.84 10.89 24.15
CA THR A 28 2.84 11.93 23.89
C THR A 28 1.43 11.35 23.97
N PHE A 29 1.19 10.20 23.32
CA PHE A 29 -0.11 9.52 23.38
C PHE A 29 -0.46 9.08 24.81
N ASP A 30 0.49 8.51 25.55
CA ASP A 30 0.27 8.03 26.91
C ASP A 30 -0.08 9.20 27.86
N GLY A 31 0.47 10.39 27.64
CA GLY A 31 0.17 11.62 28.41
C GLY A 31 -1.22 12.24 28.13
N LEU A 32 -1.94 11.79 27.12
CA LEU A 32 -3.29 12.26 26.84
C LEU A 32 -4.30 11.68 27.83
N ASN A 33 -5.37 12.43 28.13
CA ASN A 33 -6.52 11.89 28.87
C ASN A 33 -7.38 10.96 27.99
N ASP A 34 -8.28 10.22 28.63
CA ASP A 34 -9.10 9.21 27.95
C ASP A 34 -10.00 9.81 26.84
N ALA A 35 -10.55 11.01 27.06
CA ALA A 35 -11.38 11.68 26.06
C ALA A 35 -10.56 12.07 24.83
N GLN A 36 -9.33 12.55 25.02
CA GLN A 36 -8.41 12.87 23.93
C GLN A 36 -7.97 11.61 23.16
N LYS A 37 -7.61 10.55 23.89
CA LYS A 37 -7.25 9.25 23.27
C LYS A 37 -8.39 8.69 22.45
N LYS A 38 -9.64 8.78 22.97
CA LYS A 38 -10.83 8.36 22.25
C LYS A 38 -11.05 9.19 20.98
N ALA A 39 -10.99 10.52 21.08
CA ALA A 39 -11.17 11.42 19.95
C ALA A 39 -10.15 11.16 18.83
N LEU A 40 -8.87 10.92 19.18
CA LEU A 40 -7.83 10.58 18.19
C LEU A 40 -8.12 9.26 17.49
N ARG A 41 -8.50 8.22 18.22
CA ARG A 41 -8.83 6.92 17.62
C ARG A 41 -10.06 6.98 16.71
N GLU A 42 -11.10 7.68 17.13
CA GLU A 42 -12.31 7.88 16.31
C GLU A 42 -12.02 8.72 15.07
N GLY A 43 -11.20 9.77 15.21
CA GLY A 43 -10.75 10.58 14.09
C GLY A 43 -9.92 9.78 13.09
N ALA A 44 -8.96 8.99 13.57
CA ALA A 44 -8.16 8.11 12.73
C ALA A 44 -9.01 7.10 11.96
N LYS A 45 -9.98 6.46 12.63
CA LYS A 45 -10.89 5.51 11.96
C LYS A 45 -11.75 6.18 10.88
N LYS A 46 -12.23 7.39 11.12
CA LYS A 46 -12.96 8.16 10.10
C LYS A 46 -12.07 8.52 8.91
N ALA A 47 -10.83 8.95 9.20
CA ALA A 47 -9.85 9.28 8.17
C ALA A 47 -9.50 8.06 7.31
N GLU A 48 -9.29 6.88 7.92
CA GLU A 48 -9.06 5.62 7.23
C GLU A 48 -10.19 5.27 6.27
N THR A 49 -11.44 5.31 6.76
CA THR A 49 -12.63 5.02 5.94
C THR A 49 -12.76 5.98 4.76
N PHE A 50 -12.54 7.27 5.00
CA PHE A 50 -12.55 8.30 3.96
C PHE A 50 -11.43 8.07 2.93
N TYR A 51 -10.20 7.87 3.42
CA TYR A 51 -9.04 7.68 2.56
C TYR A 51 -9.16 6.47 1.65
N LEU A 52 -9.63 5.33 2.17
CA LEU A 52 -9.83 4.11 1.35
C LEU A 52 -10.83 4.34 0.22
N ALA A 53 -11.88 5.13 0.44
CA ALA A 53 -12.85 5.46 -0.59
C ALA A 53 -12.28 6.41 -1.65
N GLU A 54 -11.52 7.42 -1.21
CA GLU A 54 -10.89 8.38 -2.13
C GLU A 54 -9.74 7.76 -2.92
N ALA A 55 -8.88 6.93 -2.29
CA ALA A 55 -7.77 6.26 -2.99
C ALA A 55 -8.25 5.43 -4.19
N LYS A 56 -9.37 4.72 -4.05
CA LYS A 56 -9.95 3.98 -5.18
C LYS A 56 -10.42 4.87 -6.32
N LYS A 57 -10.91 6.07 -6.03
CA LYS A 57 -11.29 7.03 -7.06
C LYS A 57 -10.07 7.60 -7.76
N GLU A 58 -9.03 7.95 -6.98
CA GLU A 58 -7.75 8.46 -7.51
C GLU A 58 -7.05 7.44 -8.41
N ASP A 59 -7.09 6.16 -8.06
CA ASP A 59 -6.56 5.07 -8.90
C ASP A 59 -7.27 5.05 -10.27
N ALA A 60 -8.59 5.09 -10.29
CA ALA A 60 -9.37 5.11 -11.52
C ALA A 60 -9.12 6.38 -12.35
N GLU A 61 -9.03 7.52 -11.69
CA GLU A 61 -8.73 8.81 -12.32
C GLU A 61 -7.32 8.83 -12.91
N SER A 62 -6.34 8.25 -12.21
CA SER A 62 -4.98 8.12 -12.71
C SER A 62 -4.93 7.34 -14.02
N VAL A 63 -5.64 6.22 -14.12
CA VAL A 63 -5.75 5.45 -15.37
C VAL A 63 -6.32 6.29 -16.51
N ARG A 64 -7.38 7.07 -16.23
CA ARG A 64 -8.01 7.95 -17.22
C ARG A 64 -7.03 9.01 -17.73
N VAL A 65 -6.39 9.73 -16.81
CA VAL A 65 -5.46 10.83 -17.13
C VAL A 65 -4.25 10.32 -17.94
N PHE A 66 -3.65 9.20 -17.53
CA PHE A 66 -2.52 8.62 -18.25
C PHE A 66 -2.92 8.16 -19.65
N LYS A 67 -4.08 7.53 -19.80
CA LYS A 67 -4.60 7.08 -21.08
C LYS A 67 -4.87 8.26 -22.02
N GLU A 68 -5.49 9.33 -21.55
CA GLU A 68 -5.75 10.55 -22.33
C GLU A 68 -4.45 11.26 -22.75
N ALA A 69 -3.40 11.16 -21.92
CA ALA A 69 -2.07 11.64 -22.25
C ALA A 69 -1.28 10.75 -23.22
N GLY A 70 -1.89 9.68 -23.74
CA GLY A 70 -1.26 8.76 -24.70
C GLY A 70 -0.28 7.76 -24.08
N VAL A 71 -0.31 7.57 -22.77
CA VAL A 71 0.49 6.56 -22.09
C VAL A 71 -0.15 5.19 -22.29
N GLN A 72 0.66 4.19 -22.59
CA GLN A 72 0.20 2.81 -22.73
C GLN A 72 -0.18 2.26 -21.35
N ILE A 73 -1.44 1.83 -21.21
CA ILE A 73 -1.91 1.16 -20.00
C ILE A 73 -1.72 -0.34 -20.16
N LYS A 74 -0.98 -0.94 -19.23
CA LYS A 74 -0.75 -2.39 -19.18
C LYS A 74 -1.30 -2.92 -17.86
N GLU A 75 -2.44 -3.57 -17.92
CA GLU A 75 -2.95 -4.35 -16.80
C GLU A 75 -2.19 -5.66 -16.69
N MET A 76 -1.85 -6.03 -15.46
CA MET A 76 -1.11 -7.26 -15.18
C MET A 76 -2.09 -8.44 -15.11
N THR A 77 -1.74 -9.53 -15.74
CA THR A 77 -2.47 -10.80 -15.60
C THR A 77 -2.10 -11.47 -14.27
N LYS A 78 -2.91 -12.42 -13.81
CA LYS A 78 -2.60 -13.23 -12.63
C LYS A 78 -1.28 -13.97 -12.75
N ASP A 79 -0.99 -14.52 -13.92
CA ASP A 79 0.26 -15.26 -14.16
C ASP A 79 1.49 -14.34 -14.11
N GLU A 80 1.39 -13.14 -14.69
CA GLU A 80 2.44 -12.13 -14.61
C GLU A 80 2.66 -11.68 -13.16
N PHE A 81 1.61 -11.46 -12.40
CA PHE A 81 1.70 -11.11 -10.98
C PHE A 81 2.33 -12.24 -10.15
N GLN A 82 1.94 -13.50 -10.39
CA GLN A 82 2.53 -14.67 -9.74
C GLN A 82 4.04 -14.78 -10.04
N ALA A 83 4.44 -14.55 -11.29
CA ALA A 83 5.86 -14.56 -11.66
C ALA A 83 6.66 -13.48 -10.92
N TRP A 84 6.10 -12.29 -10.72
CA TRP A 84 6.70 -11.24 -9.88
C TRP A 84 6.80 -11.64 -8.42
N GLN A 85 5.75 -12.23 -7.85
CA GLN A 85 5.79 -12.74 -6.47
C GLN A 85 6.85 -13.83 -6.29
N ASP A 86 6.96 -14.76 -7.22
CA ASP A 86 7.94 -15.84 -7.14
C ASP A 86 9.38 -15.31 -7.24
N LEU A 87 9.59 -14.28 -8.05
CA LEU A 87 10.86 -13.57 -8.08
C LEU A 87 11.16 -12.85 -6.75
N ALA A 88 10.17 -12.17 -6.18
CA ALA A 88 10.30 -11.48 -4.90
C ALA A 88 10.64 -12.47 -3.75
N LYS A 89 10.02 -13.66 -3.72
CA LYS A 89 10.34 -14.72 -2.75
C LYS A 89 11.81 -15.18 -2.83
N GLN A 90 12.39 -15.13 -4.01
CA GLN A 90 13.79 -15.55 -4.24
C GLN A 90 14.80 -14.44 -3.95
N THR A 91 14.38 -13.19 -3.94
CA THR A 91 15.21 -11.99 -3.83
C THR A 91 14.82 -11.10 -2.64
N ALA A 92 13.97 -10.12 -2.85
CA ALA A 92 13.63 -9.08 -1.88
C ALA A 92 13.13 -9.63 -0.53
N TYR A 93 12.35 -10.72 -0.52
CA TYR A 93 11.86 -11.32 0.73
C TYR A 93 12.99 -11.93 1.55
N LYS A 94 13.95 -12.59 0.89
CA LYS A 94 15.13 -13.15 1.59
C LYS A 94 16.00 -12.03 2.16
N GLU A 95 16.21 -10.95 1.40
CA GLU A 95 16.98 -9.80 1.87
C GLU A 95 16.29 -9.11 3.06
N PHE A 96 14.97 -8.94 2.99
CA PHE A 96 14.19 -8.37 4.08
C PHE A 96 14.29 -9.21 5.35
N VAL A 97 14.10 -10.54 5.24
CA VAL A 97 14.20 -11.47 6.39
C VAL A 97 15.61 -11.47 6.96
N ALA A 98 16.64 -11.42 6.12
CA ALA A 98 18.03 -11.38 6.58
C ALA A 98 18.39 -10.06 7.26
N GLY A 99 17.76 -8.96 6.88
CA GLY A 99 18.03 -7.62 7.41
C GLY A 99 17.30 -7.29 8.71
N TYR A 100 16.24 -8.00 9.06
CA TYR A 100 15.40 -7.68 10.20
C TYR A 100 15.08 -8.90 11.06
N PRO A 101 15.30 -8.86 12.40
CA PRO A 101 15.08 -10.01 13.28
C PRO A 101 13.66 -10.58 13.25
N GLU A 102 12.64 -9.74 13.05
CA GLU A 102 11.24 -10.14 12.94
C GLU A 102 10.73 -10.19 11.51
N GLY A 103 11.62 -10.08 10.52
CA GLY A 103 11.26 -9.97 9.09
C GLY A 103 10.38 -11.13 8.62
N GLN A 104 10.70 -12.37 9.01
CA GLN A 104 9.90 -13.55 8.66
C GLN A 104 8.47 -13.45 9.19
N ARG A 105 8.30 -13.06 10.45
CA ARG A 105 6.97 -12.90 11.07
C ARG A 105 6.12 -11.85 10.33
N PHE A 106 6.71 -10.71 9.97
CA PHE A 106 6.00 -9.69 9.22
C PHE A 106 5.62 -10.16 7.82
N LEU A 107 6.52 -10.88 7.17
CA LEU A 107 6.27 -11.44 5.84
C LEU A 107 5.14 -12.47 5.87
N ASP A 108 5.15 -13.38 6.85
CA ASP A 108 4.10 -14.38 7.05
C ASP A 108 2.72 -13.72 7.27
N LEU A 109 2.66 -12.67 8.09
CA LEU A 109 1.43 -11.91 8.33
C LEU A 109 0.95 -11.18 7.08
N ALA A 110 1.85 -10.58 6.30
CA ALA A 110 1.50 -9.87 5.08
C ALA A 110 0.98 -10.83 3.99
N LEU A 111 1.56 -12.01 3.88
CA LEU A 111 1.17 -13.02 2.88
C LEU A 111 -0.09 -13.82 3.28
N ALA A 112 -0.51 -13.75 4.54
CA ALA A 112 -1.73 -14.40 5.03
C ALA A 112 -3.00 -13.54 4.85
N VAL A 113 -2.88 -12.32 4.33
CA VAL A 113 -4.03 -11.46 4.02
C VAL A 113 -4.61 -11.89 2.67
N GLU A 114 -5.88 -12.32 2.69
CA GLU A 114 -6.66 -12.66 1.49
C GLU A 114 -7.34 -11.44 0.88
#